data_ff8bac40a204e1bcde87567528677781
#
_entry.id   ff8bac40a204e1bcde87567528677781
#
_cell.length_a   1.000
_cell.length_b   1.000
_cell.length_c   1.000
_cell.angle_alpha   90.00
_cell.angle_beta   90.00
_cell.angle_gamma   90.00
#
_symmetry.space_group_name_H-M   'P 1'
#
loop_
_entity.id
_entity.type
_entity.pdbx_description
1 polymer ?
#
loop_
_entity_poly.entity_id
_entity_poly.type
_entity_poly.pdbx_seq_one_letter_code
_entity_poly.pdbx_strand_id
1 'polypeptide(L)'
;MIYLVSRNQELFSNDLFKNISVKESIDILKSWNLCQYDSETSGRDAHICNILSMQFGSIDKSIQIVVDCTTISPLEYKEELERMLLIGQNIKFDLEFLYKYEIIPLRVYDTMIVEQVLYLGFPFLKLYPIEYEEGNYDFPYIEVKDKNDIILYQLSFSLKALELKYLHKEMDKTVRGEIIWRGLDDKVIEYAANDVVDLYDIMLIQLR
;
A
#
# COMPACT_ATOMS: atom_id res chain seq x y z
N MET A 1 -13.69 7.46 5.45
CA MET A 1 -13.54 7.74 6.90
C MET A 1 -12.27 7.08 7.37
N ILE A 2 -11.33 7.87 7.93
CA ILE A 2 -10.07 7.33 8.45
C ILE A 2 -10.24 7.10 9.96
N TYR A 3 -9.90 5.90 10.43
CA TYR A 3 -9.79 5.56 11.84
C TYR A 3 -8.32 5.39 12.22
N LEU A 4 -7.91 6.02 13.31
CA LEU A 4 -6.59 5.82 13.91
C LEU A 4 -6.71 4.96 15.15
N VAL A 5 -5.84 3.95 15.28
CA VAL A 5 -5.72 3.09 16.46
C VAL A 5 -4.34 3.31 17.05
N SER A 6 -4.25 4.06 18.14
CA SER A 6 -3.01 4.36 18.86
C SER A 6 -3.28 4.43 20.36
N ARG A 7 -2.30 4.07 21.18
CA ARG A 7 -2.34 4.32 22.63
C ARG A 7 -1.97 5.75 22.98
N ASN A 8 -1.38 6.49 22.05
CA ASN A 8 -0.97 7.89 22.19
C ASN A 8 -1.99 8.85 21.55
N GLN A 9 -3.28 8.62 21.76
CA GLN A 9 -4.38 9.39 21.15
C GLN A 9 -4.29 10.90 21.34
N GLU A 10 -3.67 11.37 22.44
CA GLU A 10 -3.50 12.80 22.72
C GLU A 10 -2.53 13.51 21.74
N LEU A 11 -1.66 12.76 21.06
CA LEU A 11 -0.70 13.32 20.09
C LEU A 11 -1.35 13.58 18.73
N PHE A 12 -2.51 12.99 18.47
CA PHE A 12 -3.17 13.02 17.17
C PHE A 12 -4.57 13.62 17.33
N SER A 13 -4.68 14.91 17.17
CA SER A 13 -5.96 15.61 17.14
C SER A 13 -6.16 16.28 15.79
N ASN A 14 -6.82 15.59 14.87
CA ASN A 14 -7.14 16.13 13.56
C ASN A 14 -8.60 15.79 13.21
N ASP A 15 -9.28 16.70 12.52
CA ASP A 15 -10.64 16.47 12.03
C ASP A 15 -10.70 15.45 10.87
N LEU A 16 -9.52 15.05 10.30
CA LEU A 16 -9.42 14.12 9.18
C LEU A 16 -9.61 12.65 9.60
N PHE A 17 -9.33 12.30 10.84
CA PHE A 17 -9.47 10.92 11.32
C PHE A 17 -10.06 10.84 12.73
N LYS A 18 -10.70 9.71 13.03
CA LYS A 18 -11.30 9.42 14.31
C LYS A 18 -10.48 8.37 15.06
N ASN A 19 -10.12 8.65 16.30
CA ASN A 19 -9.49 7.67 17.18
C ASN A 19 -10.50 6.60 17.62
N ILE A 20 -10.11 5.32 17.48
CA ILE A 20 -10.87 4.18 17.98
C ILE A 20 -9.96 3.23 18.75
N SER A 21 -10.53 2.37 19.55
CA SER A 21 -9.80 1.33 20.30
C SER A 21 -9.41 0.16 19.39
N VAL A 22 -8.43 -0.63 19.81
CA VAL A 22 -8.06 -1.92 19.17
C VAL A 22 -9.29 -2.81 19.03
N LYS A 23 -10.13 -2.91 20.07
CA LYS A 23 -11.34 -3.72 20.04
C LYS A 23 -12.31 -3.27 18.96
N GLU A 24 -12.60 -1.96 18.88
CA GLU A 24 -13.52 -1.42 17.86
C GLU A 24 -12.98 -1.67 16.45
N SER A 25 -11.67 -1.50 16.22
CA SER A 25 -11.05 -1.78 14.92
C SER A 25 -11.14 -3.25 14.54
N ILE A 26 -10.90 -4.17 15.48
CA ILE A 26 -11.06 -5.62 15.26
C ILE A 26 -12.52 -5.95 14.98
N ASP A 27 -13.48 -5.37 15.71
CA ASP A 27 -14.90 -5.61 15.45
C ASP A 27 -15.34 -5.14 14.05
N ILE A 28 -14.75 -4.06 13.53
CA ILE A 28 -14.92 -3.65 12.13
C ILE A 28 -14.32 -4.70 11.18
N LEU A 29 -13.06 -5.11 11.38
CA LEU A 29 -12.35 -6.06 10.52
C LEU A 29 -13.02 -7.43 10.49
N LYS A 30 -13.65 -7.88 11.59
CA LYS A 30 -14.42 -9.14 11.64
C LYS A 30 -15.55 -9.20 10.63
N SER A 31 -16.10 -8.07 10.23
CA SER A 31 -17.14 -7.99 9.21
C SER A 31 -16.60 -8.14 7.78
N TRP A 32 -15.26 -8.08 7.58
CA TRP A 32 -14.61 -8.15 6.27
C TRP A 32 -14.07 -9.55 5.98
N ASN A 33 -14.25 -10.02 4.75
CA ASN A 33 -13.66 -11.27 4.25
C ASN A 33 -12.35 -11.03 3.47
N LEU A 34 -12.16 -9.80 3.02
CA LEU A 34 -11.01 -9.33 2.30
C LEU A 34 -10.80 -7.83 2.61
N CYS A 35 -9.57 -7.38 2.56
CA CYS A 35 -9.22 -5.98 2.73
C CYS A 35 -8.01 -5.60 1.87
N GLN A 36 -7.89 -4.32 1.61
CA GLN A 36 -6.69 -3.71 1.07
C GLN A 36 -5.72 -3.54 2.23
N TYR A 37 -4.45 -3.95 2.03
CA TYR A 37 -3.46 -3.99 3.10
C TYR A 37 -2.13 -3.40 2.64
N ASP A 38 -1.51 -2.63 3.50
CA ASP A 38 -0.15 -2.10 3.37
C ASP A 38 0.48 -1.95 4.75
N SER A 39 1.80 -1.80 4.84
CA SER A 39 2.49 -1.49 6.09
C SER A 39 3.65 -0.53 5.88
N GLU A 40 3.84 0.37 6.82
CA GLU A 40 5.02 1.22 6.89
C GLU A 40 6.02 0.66 7.91
N THR A 41 7.29 0.69 7.54
CA THR A 41 8.36 0.04 8.32
C THR A 41 9.52 1.00 8.61
N SER A 42 10.30 0.71 9.65
CA SER A 42 11.48 1.50 10.01
C SER A 42 12.68 1.28 9.08
N GLY A 43 12.55 0.45 8.05
CA GLY A 43 13.57 0.15 7.06
C GLY A 43 13.19 -1.06 6.23
N ARG A 44 14.11 -1.55 5.39
CA ARG A 44 13.80 -2.58 4.38
C ARG A 44 14.10 -4.01 4.81
N ASP A 45 14.86 -4.21 5.88
CA ASP A 45 15.28 -5.53 6.35
C ASP A 45 14.41 -5.96 7.54
N ALA A 46 13.52 -6.92 7.32
CA ALA A 46 12.60 -7.43 8.33
C ALA A 46 13.32 -8.06 9.53
N HIS A 47 14.59 -8.51 9.39
CA HIS A 47 15.34 -9.08 10.50
C HIS A 47 15.71 -8.04 11.56
N ILE A 48 15.95 -6.79 11.17
CA ILE A 48 16.42 -5.72 12.06
C ILE A 48 15.44 -4.56 12.20
N CYS A 49 14.50 -4.40 11.26
CA CYS A 49 13.51 -3.33 11.25
C CYS A 49 12.16 -3.80 11.78
N ASN A 50 11.31 -2.84 12.15
CA ASN A 50 9.98 -3.11 12.70
C ASN A 50 8.89 -2.48 11.84
N ILE A 51 7.67 -3.00 11.94
CA ILE A 51 6.47 -2.34 11.43
C ILE A 51 6.22 -1.10 12.28
N LEU A 52 6.03 0.06 11.65
CA LEU A 52 5.67 1.32 12.28
C LEU A 52 4.16 1.54 12.26
N SER A 53 3.50 1.16 11.17
CA SER A 53 2.04 1.17 11.07
C SER A 53 1.54 0.09 10.12
N MET A 54 0.30 -0.36 10.36
CA MET A 54 -0.46 -1.23 9.45
C MET A 54 -1.70 -0.49 8.97
N GLN A 55 -2.04 -0.65 7.70
CA GLN A 55 -3.18 -0.02 7.07
C GLN A 55 -4.14 -1.07 6.53
N PHE A 56 -5.43 -0.87 6.81
CA PHE A 56 -6.52 -1.71 6.32
C PHE A 56 -7.55 -0.84 5.61
N GLY A 57 -7.83 -1.13 4.35
CA GLY A 57 -8.85 -0.44 3.57
C GLY A 57 -10.04 -1.31 3.23
N SER A 58 -11.27 -0.80 3.42
CA SER A 58 -12.47 -1.48 2.95
C SER A 58 -12.55 -1.44 1.42
N ILE A 59 -13.18 -2.46 0.82
CA ILE A 59 -13.30 -2.56 -0.64
C ILE A 59 -14.21 -1.48 -1.25
N ASP A 60 -15.15 -0.97 -0.47
CA ASP A 60 -16.04 0.13 -0.86
C ASP A 60 -15.43 1.51 -0.62
N LYS A 61 -14.17 1.56 -0.16
CA LYS A 61 -13.39 2.78 0.13
C LYS A 61 -13.99 3.65 1.24
N SER A 62 -15.00 3.17 1.94
CA SER A 62 -15.69 3.96 2.98
C SER A 62 -14.89 4.07 4.27
N ILE A 63 -14.06 3.06 4.58
CA ILE A 63 -13.31 2.95 5.82
C ILE A 63 -11.84 2.63 5.53
N GLN A 64 -10.93 3.40 6.15
CA GLN A 64 -9.51 3.12 6.26
C GLN A 64 -9.14 3.07 7.74
N ILE A 65 -8.39 2.06 8.17
CA ILE A 65 -7.91 1.90 9.54
C ILE A 65 -6.39 1.96 9.50
N VAL A 66 -5.80 2.90 10.23
CA VAL A 66 -4.35 3.01 10.43
C VAL A 66 -4.03 2.62 11.86
N VAL A 67 -3.20 1.61 12.04
CA VAL A 67 -2.77 1.11 13.36
C VAL A 67 -1.35 1.57 13.63
N ASP A 68 -1.16 2.28 14.73
CA ASP A 68 0.14 2.71 15.24
C ASP A 68 0.87 1.53 15.90
N CYS A 69 1.73 0.86 15.14
CA CYS A 69 2.52 -0.28 15.62
C CYS A 69 3.68 0.11 16.53
N THR A 70 3.95 1.39 16.74
CA THR A 70 4.90 1.83 17.76
C THR A 70 4.33 1.67 19.17
N THR A 71 3.01 1.62 19.30
CA THR A 71 2.30 1.49 20.59
C THR A 71 1.45 0.23 20.70
N ILE A 72 1.09 -0.39 19.55
CA ILE A 72 0.20 -1.55 19.48
C ILE A 72 0.96 -2.68 18.75
N SER A 73 0.98 -3.86 19.33
CA SER A 73 1.62 -5.01 18.69
C SER A 73 0.83 -5.48 17.46
N PRO A 74 1.48 -5.76 16.32
CA PRO A 74 0.83 -6.43 15.18
C PRO A 74 0.11 -7.74 15.56
N LEU A 75 0.59 -8.43 16.61
CA LEU A 75 -0.02 -9.67 17.12
C LEU A 75 -1.48 -9.51 17.56
N GLU A 76 -1.91 -8.30 17.94
CA GLU A 76 -3.31 -8.06 18.31
C GLU A 76 -4.27 -8.25 17.12
N TYR A 77 -3.74 -8.20 15.88
CA TYR A 77 -4.49 -8.36 14.63
C TYR A 77 -4.23 -9.71 13.94
N LYS A 78 -3.52 -10.64 14.58
CA LYS A 78 -3.10 -11.91 13.97
C LYS A 78 -4.27 -12.69 13.36
N GLU A 79 -5.35 -12.88 14.12
CA GLU A 79 -6.51 -13.64 13.68
C GLU A 79 -7.14 -13.04 12.40
N GLU A 80 -7.27 -11.71 12.35
CA GLU A 80 -7.86 -11.01 11.22
C GLU A 80 -6.95 -11.07 9.99
N LEU A 81 -5.65 -10.86 10.15
CA LEU A 81 -4.66 -10.93 9.07
C LEU A 81 -4.57 -12.34 8.46
N GLU A 82 -4.63 -13.39 9.28
CA GLU A 82 -4.55 -14.77 8.82
C GLU A 82 -5.85 -15.24 8.15
N ARG A 83 -7.00 -14.68 8.54
CA ARG A 83 -8.32 -15.07 8.06
C ARG A 83 -8.71 -14.44 6.73
N MET A 84 -8.43 -13.13 6.57
CA MET A 84 -8.86 -12.35 5.40
C MET A 84 -8.03 -12.66 4.15
N LEU A 85 -8.57 -12.35 2.97
CA LEU A 85 -7.79 -12.16 1.77
C LEU A 85 -7.18 -10.76 1.83
N LEU A 86 -5.85 -10.68 1.87
CA LEU A 86 -5.11 -9.42 1.83
C LEU A 86 -4.78 -9.04 0.38
N ILE A 87 -5.17 -7.85 -0.04
CA ILE A 87 -4.84 -7.28 -1.35
C ILE A 87 -3.80 -6.21 -1.13
N GLY A 88 -2.60 -6.39 -1.66
CA GLY A 88 -1.49 -5.45 -1.46
C GLY A 88 -0.68 -5.22 -2.72
N GLN A 89 0.16 -4.21 -2.67
CA GLN A 89 1.13 -3.86 -3.71
C GLN A 89 2.53 -4.29 -3.29
N ASN A 90 3.14 -5.27 -3.97
CA ASN A 90 4.40 -5.89 -3.52
C ASN A 90 4.26 -6.45 -2.09
N ILE A 91 3.13 -7.06 -1.82
CA ILE A 91 2.74 -7.55 -0.48
C ILE A 91 3.75 -8.56 0.09
N LYS A 92 4.58 -9.16 -0.76
CA LYS A 92 5.70 -10.01 -0.31
C LYS A 92 6.56 -9.29 0.72
N PHE A 93 6.83 -7.99 0.52
CA PHE A 93 7.60 -7.18 1.47
C PHE A 93 6.91 -7.13 2.84
N ASP A 94 5.62 -6.87 2.87
CA ASP A 94 4.81 -6.80 4.09
C ASP A 94 4.75 -8.15 4.81
N LEU A 95 4.62 -9.24 4.04
CA LEU A 95 4.62 -10.60 4.58
C LEU A 95 5.92 -10.95 5.30
N GLU A 96 7.08 -10.50 4.81
CA GLU A 96 8.38 -10.73 5.47
C GLU A 96 8.39 -10.11 6.88
N PHE A 97 7.77 -8.94 7.05
CA PHE A 97 7.61 -8.31 8.35
C PHE A 97 6.56 -8.99 9.23
N LEU A 98 5.41 -9.41 8.66
CA LEU A 98 4.38 -10.14 9.40
C LEU A 98 4.91 -11.48 9.93
N TYR A 99 5.73 -12.19 9.14
CA TYR A 99 6.35 -13.47 9.55
C TYR A 99 7.26 -13.32 10.76
N LYS A 100 7.91 -12.17 10.95
CA LYS A 100 8.67 -11.87 12.17
C LYS A 100 7.80 -11.94 13.43
N TYR A 101 6.51 -11.65 13.32
CA TYR A 101 5.52 -11.73 14.40
C TYR A 101 4.77 -13.07 14.40
N GLU A 102 5.24 -14.06 13.62
CA GLU A 102 4.54 -15.35 13.45
C GLU A 102 3.09 -15.20 12.96
N ILE A 103 2.83 -14.14 12.17
CA ILE A 103 1.56 -13.91 11.48
C ILE A 103 1.71 -14.44 10.06
N ILE A 104 0.88 -15.42 9.68
CA ILE A 104 0.97 -16.14 8.40
C ILE A 104 -0.34 -15.99 7.62
N PRO A 105 -0.52 -14.90 6.86
CA PRO A 105 -1.71 -14.74 6.01
C PRO A 105 -1.84 -15.90 5.03
N LEU A 106 -3.01 -16.53 5.00
CA LEU A 106 -3.27 -17.72 4.17
C LEU A 106 -3.66 -17.38 2.74
N ARG A 107 -4.14 -16.16 2.51
CA ARG A 107 -4.67 -15.71 1.22
C ARG A 107 -4.18 -14.32 0.93
N VAL A 108 -3.49 -14.16 -0.17
CA VAL A 108 -2.97 -12.86 -0.60
C VAL A 108 -3.19 -12.66 -2.09
N TYR A 109 -3.36 -11.41 -2.51
CA TYR A 109 -3.34 -10.96 -3.89
C TYR A 109 -2.32 -9.83 -4.01
N ASP A 110 -1.31 -10.02 -4.84
CA ASP A 110 -0.25 -9.03 -5.07
C ASP A 110 -0.46 -8.37 -6.43
N THR A 111 -0.90 -7.11 -6.40
CA THR A 111 -1.17 -6.35 -7.63
C THR A 111 0.08 -6.16 -8.49
N MET A 112 1.28 -6.07 -7.87
CA MET A 112 2.53 -5.95 -8.61
C MET A 112 2.90 -7.28 -9.31
N ILE A 113 2.83 -8.40 -8.60
CA ILE A 113 3.19 -9.70 -9.16
C ILE A 113 2.22 -10.09 -10.28
N VAL A 114 0.93 -9.86 -10.09
CA VAL A 114 -0.07 -10.13 -11.14
C VAL A 114 0.23 -9.30 -12.38
N GLU A 115 0.54 -8.01 -12.22
CA GLU A 115 0.92 -7.16 -13.34
C GLU A 115 2.17 -7.67 -14.06
N GLN A 116 3.19 -8.10 -13.31
CA GLN A 116 4.39 -8.71 -13.88
C GLN A 116 4.08 -9.97 -14.70
N VAL A 117 3.14 -10.79 -14.24
CA VAL A 117 2.68 -11.99 -14.96
C VAL A 117 1.95 -11.63 -16.25
N LEU A 118 1.09 -10.61 -16.22
CA LEU A 118 0.37 -10.11 -17.40
C LEU A 118 1.33 -9.61 -18.50
N TYR A 119 2.49 -9.08 -18.10
CA TYR A 119 3.55 -8.60 -19.01
C TYR A 119 4.71 -9.59 -19.17
N LEU A 120 4.50 -10.86 -18.85
CA LEU A 120 5.54 -11.88 -18.96
C LEU A 120 6.01 -12.00 -20.44
N GLY A 121 7.33 -11.85 -20.63
CA GLY A 121 7.94 -11.86 -21.96
C GLY A 121 8.19 -10.48 -22.57
N PHE A 122 7.65 -9.41 -22.00
CA PHE A 122 8.08 -8.06 -22.35
C PHE A 122 9.44 -7.75 -21.73
N PRO A 123 10.35 -7.07 -22.46
CA PRO A 123 11.68 -6.77 -21.94
C PRO A 123 11.61 -5.69 -20.87
N PHE A 124 11.75 -6.08 -19.60
CA PHE A 124 11.71 -5.20 -18.43
C PHE A 124 12.79 -4.09 -18.41
N LEU A 125 13.86 -4.26 -19.20
CA LEU A 125 15.06 -3.43 -19.11
C LEU A 125 15.37 -2.62 -20.40
N LYS A 126 14.51 -2.67 -21.40
CA LYS A 126 14.73 -1.82 -22.58
C LYS A 126 13.98 -0.49 -22.40
N LEU A 127 14.77 0.57 -22.35
CA LEU A 127 14.30 1.92 -22.52
C LEU A 127 13.89 2.08 -24.00
N TYR A 128 12.62 2.35 -24.25
CA TYR A 128 12.15 2.62 -25.60
C TYR A 128 11.82 4.11 -25.68
N PRO A 129 12.31 4.83 -26.68
CA PRO A 129 11.69 6.07 -27.10
C PRO A 129 10.32 5.68 -27.68
N ILE A 130 9.26 5.91 -26.93
CA ILE A 130 7.90 5.77 -27.44
C ILE A 130 7.48 7.17 -27.85
N GLU A 131 6.99 7.33 -29.08
CA GLU A 131 6.19 8.49 -29.43
C GLU A 131 4.90 8.39 -28.62
N TYR A 132 4.88 9.14 -27.53
CA TYR A 132 3.79 9.16 -26.57
C TYR A 132 2.71 10.10 -27.12
N GLU A 133 1.58 9.57 -27.51
CA GLU A 133 0.36 10.37 -27.67
C GLU A 133 -0.23 10.60 -26.28
N GLU A 134 -0.37 11.89 -25.91
CA GLU A 134 -0.94 12.33 -24.66
C GLU A 134 -2.31 11.65 -24.45
N GLY A 135 -2.43 10.83 -23.41
CA GLY A 135 -3.66 10.09 -23.06
C GLY A 135 -3.69 8.61 -23.40
N ASN A 136 -2.63 8.02 -23.97
CA ASN A 136 -2.54 6.57 -24.19
C ASN A 136 -1.84 5.89 -23.00
N TYR A 137 -2.63 5.45 -22.01
CA TYR A 137 -2.15 4.83 -20.77
C TYR A 137 -2.18 3.30 -20.80
N ASP A 138 -2.16 2.67 -21.96
CA ASP A 138 -2.29 1.20 -22.11
C ASP A 138 -1.16 0.41 -21.46
N PHE A 139 -0.06 1.07 -21.08
CA PHE A 139 1.10 0.42 -20.46
C PHE A 139 1.56 1.18 -19.20
N PRO A 140 2.01 0.47 -18.14
CA PRO A 140 2.50 1.08 -16.92
C PRO A 140 3.93 1.58 -17.08
N TYR A 141 4.13 2.65 -17.84
CA TYR A 141 5.43 3.27 -18.04
C TYR A 141 5.66 4.41 -17.06
N ILE A 142 6.93 4.57 -16.66
CA ILE A 142 7.42 5.78 -16.02
C ILE A 142 8.42 6.48 -16.93
N GLU A 143 8.44 7.80 -16.90
CA GLU A 143 9.46 8.59 -17.57
C GLU A 143 10.79 8.49 -16.80
N VAL A 144 11.87 8.25 -17.53
CA VAL A 144 13.25 8.22 -17.02
C VAL A 144 14.10 9.07 -17.94
N LYS A 145 14.97 9.93 -17.39
CA LYS A 145 15.94 10.67 -18.17
C LYS A 145 17.23 9.87 -18.30
N ASP A 146 17.75 9.81 -19.52
CA ASP A 146 19.07 9.24 -19.79
C ASP A 146 20.19 10.25 -19.46
N LYS A 147 21.46 9.85 -19.74
CA LYS A 147 22.65 10.70 -19.49
C LYS A 147 22.68 11.98 -20.33
N ASN A 148 21.85 12.07 -21.38
CA ASN A 148 21.77 13.19 -22.31
C ASN A 148 20.45 13.98 -22.14
N ASP A 149 19.75 13.79 -21.00
CA ASP A 149 18.43 14.36 -20.72
C ASP A 149 17.33 13.94 -21.71
N ILE A 150 17.54 12.85 -22.46
CA ILE A 150 16.52 12.30 -23.34
C ILE A 150 15.50 11.57 -22.48
N ILE A 151 14.22 11.87 -22.68
CA ILE A 151 13.10 11.20 -21.99
C ILE A 151 12.93 9.80 -22.61
N LEU A 152 12.98 8.82 -21.75
CA LEU A 152 12.78 7.41 -22.08
C LEU A 152 11.63 6.88 -21.22
N TYR A 153 10.91 5.88 -21.72
CA TYR A 153 9.82 5.25 -21.00
C TYR A 153 10.26 3.87 -20.52
N GLN A 154 10.16 3.66 -19.22
CA GLN A 154 10.49 2.40 -18.57
C GLN A 154 9.23 1.72 -18.04
N LEU A 155 9.08 0.43 -18.31
CA LEU A 155 7.99 -0.36 -17.73
C LEU A 155 8.10 -0.33 -16.20
N SER A 156 7.01 0.04 -15.53
CA SER A 156 6.93 0.15 -14.08
C SER A 156 5.72 -0.60 -13.55
N PHE A 157 5.93 -1.36 -12.48
CA PHE A 157 4.89 -2.08 -11.75
C PHE A 157 4.63 -1.47 -10.36
N SER A 158 5.03 -0.21 -10.17
CA SER A 158 4.74 0.51 -8.92
C SER A 158 3.26 0.83 -8.79
N LEU A 159 2.75 1.01 -7.57
CA LEU A 159 1.35 1.39 -7.34
C LEU A 159 0.98 2.64 -8.16
N LYS A 160 1.85 3.67 -8.17
CA LYS A 160 1.65 4.87 -8.99
C LYS A 160 1.42 4.56 -10.48
N ALA A 161 2.20 3.62 -11.06
CA ALA A 161 2.06 3.24 -12.45
C ALA A 161 0.75 2.49 -12.70
N LEU A 162 0.34 1.62 -11.78
CA LEU A 162 -0.92 0.88 -11.88
C LEU A 162 -2.14 1.79 -11.72
N GLU A 163 -2.09 2.75 -10.79
CA GLU A 163 -3.16 3.74 -10.61
C GLU A 163 -3.30 4.64 -11.83
N LEU A 164 -2.17 5.11 -12.39
CA LEU A 164 -2.20 5.90 -13.63
C LEU A 164 -2.80 5.08 -14.77
N LYS A 165 -2.34 3.84 -14.96
CA LYS A 165 -2.80 2.95 -16.04
C LYS A 165 -4.28 2.59 -15.92
N TYR A 166 -4.70 2.14 -14.75
CA TYR A 166 -6.04 1.55 -14.57
C TYR A 166 -7.10 2.53 -14.12
N LEU A 167 -6.70 3.56 -13.36
CA LEU A 167 -7.63 4.49 -12.71
C LEU A 167 -7.48 5.92 -13.19
N HIS A 168 -6.49 6.20 -14.07
CA HIS A 168 -6.16 7.55 -14.55
C HIS A 168 -5.89 8.55 -13.41
N LYS A 169 -5.29 8.05 -12.31
CA LYS A 169 -4.95 8.82 -11.13
C LYS A 169 -3.46 9.18 -11.12
N GLU A 170 -3.14 10.44 -10.83
CA GLU A 170 -1.78 10.86 -10.48
C GLU A 170 -1.63 10.91 -8.96
N MET A 171 -0.67 10.18 -8.40
CA MET A 171 -0.32 10.25 -6.98
C MET A 171 0.83 11.20 -6.71
N ASP A 172 0.67 12.04 -5.69
CA ASP A 172 1.78 12.77 -5.09
C ASP A 172 2.50 11.90 -4.04
N LYS A 173 3.77 11.58 -4.28
CA LYS A 173 4.59 10.71 -3.41
C LYS A 173 5.65 11.46 -2.59
N THR A 174 5.50 12.75 -2.40
CA THR A 174 6.48 13.57 -1.66
C THR A 174 6.67 13.13 -0.21
N VAL A 175 5.68 12.47 0.40
CA VAL A 175 5.68 12.07 1.82
C VAL A 175 6.42 10.75 2.08
N ARG A 176 6.47 9.82 1.11
CA ARG A 176 7.00 8.45 1.31
C ARG A 176 8.45 8.38 1.84
N GLY A 177 9.29 9.33 1.49
CA GLY A 177 10.69 9.37 1.96
C GLY A 177 10.87 9.95 3.36
N GLU A 178 9.85 10.55 3.94
CA GLU A 178 9.91 11.30 5.20
C GLU A 178 9.46 10.49 6.43
N ILE A 179 8.73 9.40 6.22
CA ILE A 179 8.12 8.57 7.30
C ILE A 179 9.16 8.10 8.31
N ILE A 180 10.33 7.65 7.85
CA ILE A 180 11.40 7.13 8.72
C ILE A 180 11.93 8.22 9.68
N TRP A 181 11.89 9.49 9.26
CA TRP A 181 12.44 10.60 10.02
C TRP A 181 11.38 11.37 10.82
N ARG A 182 10.14 11.38 10.35
CA ARG A 182 9.03 12.13 10.96
C ARG A 182 8.30 11.35 12.04
N GLY A 183 8.36 10.01 11.97
CA GLY A 183 7.45 9.17 12.74
C GLY A 183 6.01 9.27 12.22
N LEU A 184 5.04 8.80 12.99
CA LEU A 184 3.62 8.95 12.68
C LEU A 184 3.19 10.38 12.99
N ASP A 185 2.94 11.16 11.95
CA ASP A 185 2.27 12.47 12.02
C ASP A 185 0.97 12.44 11.19
N ASP A 186 0.19 13.50 11.25
CA ASP A 186 -1.10 13.60 10.56
C ASP A 186 -1.00 13.36 9.06
N LYS A 187 0.08 13.86 8.42
CA LYS A 187 0.33 13.69 6.98
C LYS A 187 0.68 12.25 6.63
N VAL A 188 1.46 11.60 7.49
CA VAL A 188 1.83 10.18 7.33
C VAL A 188 0.60 9.30 7.48
N ILE A 189 -0.27 9.59 8.45
CA ILE A 189 -1.53 8.84 8.66
C ILE A 189 -2.45 8.99 7.44
N GLU A 190 -2.60 10.20 6.92
CA GLU A 190 -3.41 10.45 5.72
C GLU A 190 -2.81 9.76 4.49
N TYR A 191 -1.50 9.85 4.30
CA TYR A 191 -0.79 9.17 3.23
C TYR A 191 -0.97 7.65 3.31
N ALA A 192 -0.69 7.06 4.47
CA ALA A 192 -0.81 5.64 4.71
C ALA A 192 -2.26 5.13 4.50
N ALA A 193 -3.27 5.90 4.92
CA ALA A 193 -4.66 5.59 4.66
C ALA A 193 -5.01 5.59 3.16
N ASN A 194 -4.36 6.45 2.36
CA ASN A 194 -4.60 6.53 0.92
C ASN A 194 -3.98 5.37 0.14
N ASP A 195 -2.87 4.77 0.60
CA ASP A 195 -2.21 3.65 -0.07
C ASP A 195 -3.08 2.36 -0.09
N VAL A 196 -4.15 2.30 0.72
CA VAL A 196 -5.09 1.16 0.80
C VAL A 196 -6.49 1.50 0.28
N VAL A 197 -6.61 2.37 -0.72
CA VAL A 197 -7.91 2.79 -1.27
C VAL A 197 -8.22 2.15 -2.62
N ASP A 198 -7.21 1.97 -3.47
CA ASP A 198 -7.41 1.65 -4.88
C ASP A 198 -6.96 0.23 -5.28
N LEU A 199 -6.35 -0.53 -4.37
CA LEU A 199 -5.81 -1.87 -4.65
C LEU A 199 -6.90 -2.87 -5.08
N TYR A 200 -8.10 -2.77 -4.52
CA TYR A 200 -9.22 -3.62 -4.90
C TYR A 200 -9.71 -3.35 -6.33
N ASP A 201 -9.80 -2.10 -6.73
CA ASP A 201 -10.20 -1.75 -8.10
C ASP A 201 -9.17 -2.22 -9.12
N ILE A 202 -7.87 -2.07 -8.81
CA ILE A 202 -6.77 -2.60 -9.63
C ILE A 202 -6.92 -4.12 -9.76
N MET A 203 -7.12 -4.84 -8.66
CA MET A 203 -7.34 -6.29 -8.67
C MET A 203 -8.49 -6.68 -9.57
N LEU A 204 -9.64 -6.00 -9.48
CA LEU A 204 -10.82 -6.30 -10.31
C LEU A 204 -10.55 -6.11 -11.80
N ILE A 205 -9.75 -5.13 -12.17
CA ILE A 205 -9.37 -4.89 -13.58
C ILE A 205 -8.38 -5.96 -14.05
N GLN A 206 -7.39 -6.30 -13.25
CA GLN A 206 -6.40 -7.33 -13.57
C GLN A 206 -7.00 -8.74 -13.74
N LEU A 207 -8.17 -9.01 -13.13
CA LEU A 207 -8.88 -10.29 -13.22
C LEU A 207 -9.82 -10.38 -14.44
N ARG A 208 -9.99 -9.33 -15.23
CA ARG A 208 -10.82 -9.30 -16.46
C ARG A 208 -10.03 -9.71 -17.69
#